data_8dd95a60b92c105d79af799bf2a67754
#
_entry.id   8dd95a60b92c105d79af799bf2a67754
#
_cell.length_a   1.000
_cell.length_b   1.000
_cell.length_c   1.000
_cell.angle_alpha   90.00
_cell.angle_beta   90.00
_cell.angle_gamma   90.00
#
_symmetry.space_group_name_H-M   'P 1'
#
loop_
_entity.id
_entity.type
_entity.pdbx_description
1 polymer ?
#
loop_
_entity_poly.entity_id
_entity_poly.type
_entity_poly.pdbx_seq_one_letter_code
_entity_poly.pdbx_strand_id
1 'polypeptide(L)'
;PRIIDNPKPIKTITYRELRELSYMGAGVLHEDAVFPVRKAGIPINIRNTNAPEDEGTWIVESTCHQSKYTITGIAGKKGFVSVNIDKDMMNSEIGFGRKVLSAFEDNGISFEHMPSGIDTMTIFVHQPEFEGKEQAVISAIHRYAQPDSIELESDLALIAVVGRGLSLIHISE
;
A
#
# COMPACT_ATOMS: atom_id res chain seq x y z
N PRO A 1 4.29 19.69 -5.05
CA PRO A 1 5.04 18.82 -4.12
C PRO A 1 6.42 19.40 -3.84
N ARG A 2 6.89 19.28 -2.59
CA ARG A 2 8.16 19.89 -2.16
C ARG A 2 9.40 19.13 -2.62
N ILE A 3 9.23 18.00 -3.31
CA ILE A 3 10.30 17.05 -3.65
C ILE A 3 10.65 17.09 -5.15
N ILE A 4 9.71 17.50 -5.99
CA ILE A 4 9.89 17.51 -7.45
C ILE A 4 9.79 18.94 -7.97
N ASP A 5 10.80 19.35 -8.74
CA ASP A 5 10.75 20.60 -9.47
C ASP A 5 9.81 20.48 -10.67
N ASN A 6 8.89 21.44 -10.84
CA ASN A 6 7.90 21.46 -11.91
C ASN A 6 7.07 20.16 -12.06
N PRO A 7 6.33 19.74 -11.03
CA PRO A 7 5.51 18.55 -11.11
C PRO A 7 4.43 18.72 -12.19
N LYS A 8 4.18 17.65 -12.94
CA LYS A 8 3.10 17.64 -13.92
C LYS A 8 1.75 17.56 -13.19
N PRO A 9 0.78 18.44 -13.52
CA PRO A 9 -0.54 18.37 -12.92
C PRO A 9 -1.30 17.13 -13.38
N ILE A 10 -1.95 16.46 -12.45
CA ILE A 10 -2.89 15.38 -12.74
C ILE A 10 -4.25 16.01 -13.01
N LYS A 11 -4.72 15.99 -14.27
CA LYS A 11 -6.01 16.60 -14.63
C LYS A 11 -7.19 15.82 -14.10
N THR A 12 -7.13 14.49 -14.18
CA THR A 12 -8.21 13.59 -13.74
C THR A 12 -7.63 12.35 -13.09
N ILE A 13 -8.15 12.01 -11.93
CA ILE A 13 -7.77 10.84 -11.14
C ILE A 13 -9.03 10.12 -10.67
N THR A 14 -9.01 8.80 -10.58
CA THR A 14 -10.11 8.06 -9.98
C THR A 14 -10.03 8.06 -8.45
N TYR A 15 -11.18 7.86 -7.77
CA TYR A 15 -11.20 7.70 -6.32
C TYR A 15 -10.28 6.58 -5.83
N ARG A 16 -10.17 5.49 -6.61
CA ARG A 16 -9.29 4.36 -6.28
C ARG A 16 -7.83 4.76 -6.31
N GLU A 17 -7.37 5.40 -7.40
CA GLU A 17 -6.00 5.87 -7.54
C GLU A 17 -5.64 6.92 -6.47
N LEU A 18 -6.57 7.85 -6.16
CA LEU A 18 -6.40 8.83 -5.09
C LEU A 18 -6.20 8.15 -3.74
N ARG A 19 -7.04 7.14 -3.43
CA ARG A 19 -6.95 6.41 -2.17
C ARG A 19 -5.60 5.72 -2.03
N GLU A 20 -5.12 5.05 -3.07
CA GLU A 20 -3.82 4.38 -3.07
C GLU A 20 -2.66 5.37 -2.84
N LEU A 21 -2.67 6.52 -3.53
CA LEU A 21 -1.66 7.56 -3.33
C LEU A 21 -1.74 8.17 -1.93
N SER A 22 -2.95 8.42 -1.41
CA SER A 22 -3.16 9.03 -0.10
C SER A 22 -2.70 8.12 1.03
N TYR A 23 -2.97 6.82 0.91
CA TYR A 23 -2.55 5.81 1.88
C TYR A 23 -1.02 5.74 2.00
N MET A 24 -0.33 5.90 0.89
CA MET A 24 1.13 5.92 0.81
C MET A 24 1.76 7.31 1.07
N GLY A 25 1.02 8.22 1.71
CA GLY A 25 1.54 9.49 2.19
C GLY A 25 1.29 10.73 1.30
N ALA A 26 0.69 10.58 0.12
CA ALA A 26 0.28 11.70 -0.72
C ALA A 26 -1.12 12.21 -0.35
N GLY A 27 -1.41 12.38 0.95
CA GLY A 27 -2.73 12.79 1.45
C GLY A 27 -3.07 14.23 1.06
N VAL A 28 -4.11 14.41 0.28
CA VAL A 28 -4.67 15.72 -0.11
C VAL A 28 -6.05 15.93 0.50
N LEU A 29 -6.82 14.85 0.64
CA LEU A 29 -8.16 14.85 1.23
C LEU A 29 -8.25 13.78 2.31
N HIS A 30 -9.00 14.07 3.37
CA HIS A 30 -9.29 13.10 4.42
C HIS A 30 -10.26 12.03 3.88
N GLU A 31 -10.02 10.77 4.16
CA GLU A 31 -10.80 9.65 3.63
C GLU A 31 -12.28 9.74 4.05
N ASP A 32 -12.55 10.13 5.28
CA ASP A 32 -13.92 10.31 5.80
C ASP A 32 -14.72 11.36 5.04
N ALA A 33 -14.06 12.39 4.49
CA ALA A 33 -14.71 13.39 3.66
C ALA A 33 -14.98 12.89 2.23
N VAL A 34 -14.14 11.99 1.73
CA VAL A 34 -14.25 11.43 0.37
C VAL A 34 -15.33 10.36 0.28
N PHE A 35 -15.49 9.53 1.31
CA PHE A 35 -16.38 8.38 1.29
C PHE A 35 -17.85 8.70 0.97
N PRO A 36 -18.51 9.67 1.64
CA PRO A 36 -19.93 9.99 1.37
C PRO A 36 -20.13 10.56 -0.04
N VAL A 37 -19.19 11.37 -0.53
CA VAL A 37 -19.25 11.99 -1.86
C VAL A 37 -19.09 10.93 -2.95
N ARG A 38 -18.15 10.01 -2.76
CA ARG A 38 -17.95 8.86 -3.64
C ARG A 38 -19.20 7.97 -3.69
N LYS A 39 -19.81 7.66 -2.53
CA LYS A 39 -21.03 6.85 -2.46
C LYS A 39 -22.20 7.50 -3.21
N ALA A 40 -22.25 8.82 -3.24
CA ALA A 40 -23.25 9.58 -3.99
C ALA A 40 -22.89 9.72 -5.50
N GLY A 41 -21.74 9.23 -5.96
CA GLY A 41 -21.30 9.35 -7.35
C GLY A 41 -20.96 10.78 -7.79
N ILE A 42 -20.69 11.68 -6.85
CA ILE A 42 -20.43 13.09 -7.11
C ILE A 42 -18.94 13.30 -7.35
N PRO A 43 -18.52 13.89 -8.49
CA PRO A 43 -17.10 14.18 -8.72
C PRO A 43 -16.63 15.32 -7.81
N ILE A 44 -15.37 15.25 -7.37
CA ILE A 44 -14.71 16.31 -6.59
C ILE A 44 -13.72 17.05 -7.49
N ASN A 45 -13.70 18.38 -7.42
CA ASN A 45 -12.69 19.18 -8.08
C ASN A 45 -11.77 19.84 -7.04
N ILE A 46 -10.47 19.52 -7.07
CA ILE A 46 -9.46 20.14 -6.22
C ILE A 46 -8.78 21.24 -7.01
N ARG A 47 -8.86 22.46 -6.50
CA ARG A 47 -8.27 23.65 -7.12
C ARG A 47 -7.28 24.33 -6.19
N ASN A 48 -6.32 25.06 -6.79
CA ASN A 48 -5.37 25.86 -6.05
C ASN A 48 -6.00 27.23 -5.72
N THR A 49 -6.09 27.58 -4.45
CA THR A 49 -6.65 28.87 -4.01
C THR A 49 -5.80 30.06 -4.45
N ASN A 50 -4.51 29.86 -4.72
CA ASN A 50 -3.60 30.88 -5.20
C ASN A 50 -3.58 31.05 -6.74
N ALA A 51 -4.28 30.13 -7.45
CA ALA A 51 -4.45 30.17 -8.91
C ALA A 51 -5.88 29.66 -9.23
N PRO A 52 -6.91 30.45 -8.93
CA PRO A 52 -8.30 30.02 -9.04
C PRO A 52 -8.77 29.80 -10.49
N GLU A 53 -8.07 30.38 -11.47
CA GLU A 53 -8.29 30.15 -12.90
C GLU A 53 -7.84 28.79 -13.42
N ASP A 54 -6.96 28.10 -12.69
CA ASP A 54 -6.54 26.76 -13.06
C ASP A 54 -7.70 25.78 -12.91
N GLU A 55 -7.86 24.87 -13.88
CA GLU A 55 -8.91 23.83 -13.87
C GLU A 55 -8.80 22.88 -12.68
N GLY A 56 -7.60 22.73 -12.10
CA GLY A 56 -7.32 21.82 -10.98
C GLY A 56 -7.36 20.35 -11.36
N THR A 57 -7.63 19.51 -10.36
CA THR A 57 -7.72 18.05 -10.51
C THR A 57 -9.14 17.57 -10.26
N TRP A 58 -9.70 16.82 -11.20
CA TRP A 58 -10.99 16.16 -11.04
C TRP A 58 -10.81 14.75 -10.49
N ILE A 59 -11.56 14.42 -9.43
CA ILE A 59 -11.64 13.08 -8.85
C ILE A 59 -13.00 12.50 -9.23
N VAL A 60 -12.97 11.35 -9.90
CA VAL A 60 -14.15 10.71 -10.48
C VAL A 60 -14.20 9.22 -10.13
N GLU A 61 -15.37 8.59 -10.22
CA GLU A 61 -15.51 7.14 -9.96
C GLU A 61 -14.81 6.31 -11.05
N SER A 62 -15.03 6.69 -12.30
CA SER A 62 -14.38 6.06 -13.44
C SER A 62 -14.18 7.09 -14.55
N THR A 63 -13.24 6.83 -15.44
CA THR A 63 -13.02 7.68 -16.61
C THR A 63 -12.71 6.83 -17.82
N CYS A 64 -13.38 7.15 -18.94
CA CYS A 64 -13.10 6.57 -20.24
C CYS A 64 -11.84 7.18 -20.90
N HIS A 65 -11.31 8.27 -20.36
CA HIS A 65 -10.09 8.87 -20.87
C HIS A 65 -8.90 7.98 -20.54
N GLN A 66 -8.30 7.41 -21.57
CA GLN A 66 -6.99 6.81 -21.43
C GLN A 66 -5.99 7.90 -21.07
N SER A 67 -5.36 7.75 -19.92
CA SER A 67 -4.23 8.60 -19.56
C SER A 67 -3.13 8.41 -20.62
N LYS A 68 -2.53 9.52 -21.05
CA LYS A 68 -1.32 9.47 -21.90
C LYS A 68 -0.16 8.72 -21.20
N TYR A 69 -0.22 8.64 -19.89
CA TYR A 69 0.80 8.02 -19.04
C TYR A 69 0.24 6.78 -18.37
N THR A 70 1.01 5.69 -18.39
CA THR A 70 0.69 4.44 -17.67
C THR A 70 0.68 4.65 -16.16
N ILE A 71 1.58 5.51 -15.66
CA ILE A 71 1.73 5.85 -14.25
C ILE A 71 0.99 7.15 -13.95
N THR A 72 0.06 7.11 -13.01
CA THR A 72 -0.69 8.27 -12.50
C THR A 72 0.12 9.02 -11.45
N GLY A 73 0.81 8.30 -10.56
CA GLY A 73 1.62 8.90 -9.52
C GLY A 73 2.49 7.88 -8.80
N ILE A 74 3.46 8.41 -8.07
CA ILE A 74 4.34 7.63 -7.20
C ILE A 74 4.27 8.27 -5.81
N ALA A 75 4.04 7.46 -4.80
CA ALA A 75 4.04 7.88 -3.40
C ALA A 75 4.92 6.95 -2.57
N GLY A 76 5.43 7.44 -1.45
CA GLY A 76 6.27 6.65 -0.56
C GLY A 76 6.09 7.04 0.90
N LYS A 77 6.16 6.04 1.77
CA LYS A 77 6.04 6.19 3.22
C LYS A 77 7.16 5.41 3.88
N LYS A 78 7.82 6.03 4.85
CA LYS A 78 8.89 5.43 5.67
C LYS A 78 8.32 4.86 6.97
N GLY A 79 9.15 4.12 7.70
CA GLY A 79 8.83 3.61 9.03
C GLY A 79 8.16 2.24 8.99
N PHE A 80 8.70 1.35 8.17
CA PHE A 80 8.26 -0.04 8.10
C PHE A 80 9.37 -0.99 8.55
N VAL A 81 8.92 -2.15 9.01
CA VAL A 81 9.74 -3.33 9.29
C VAL A 81 9.23 -4.45 8.41
N SER A 82 10.13 -5.24 7.82
CA SER A 82 9.78 -6.51 7.22
C SER A 82 10.07 -7.66 8.17
N VAL A 83 9.16 -8.62 8.19
CA VAL A 83 9.32 -9.91 8.82
C VAL A 83 9.40 -10.92 7.69
N ASN A 84 10.61 -11.38 7.40
CA ASN A 84 10.89 -12.35 6.34
C ASN A 84 10.87 -13.75 6.93
N ILE A 85 10.06 -14.62 6.38
CA ILE A 85 9.79 -15.97 6.89
C ILE A 85 10.10 -16.95 5.77
N ASP A 86 11.03 -17.86 6.03
CA ASP A 86 11.36 -18.95 5.11
C ASP A 86 10.82 -20.26 5.66
N LYS A 87 10.27 -21.07 4.78
CA LYS A 87 9.83 -22.43 5.10
C LYS A 87 9.83 -23.30 3.85
N ASP A 88 10.62 -24.34 3.89
CA ASP A 88 10.63 -25.35 2.84
C ASP A 88 9.23 -25.96 2.64
N MET A 89 8.81 -26.07 1.39
CA MET A 89 7.48 -26.60 1.02
C MET A 89 6.30 -25.78 1.56
N MET A 90 6.49 -24.47 1.82
CA MET A 90 5.46 -23.56 2.32
C MET A 90 4.20 -23.58 1.47
N ASN A 91 4.35 -23.62 0.15
CA ASN A 91 3.25 -23.62 -0.82
C ASN A 91 2.33 -24.84 -0.72
N SER A 92 2.83 -25.97 -0.19
CA SER A 92 2.05 -27.18 0.02
C SER A 92 1.40 -27.26 1.40
N GLU A 93 1.77 -26.39 2.33
CA GLU A 93 1.20 -26.35 3.67
C GLU A 93 -0.11 -25.55 3.72
N ILE A 94 -1.23 -26.26 3.80
CA ILE A 94 -2.55 -25.63 3.88
C ILE A 94 -2.66 -24.77 5.14
N GLY A 95 -2.98 -23.47 4.94
CA GLY A 95 -3.22 -22.54 6.03
C GLY A 95 -1.95 -21.93 6.65
N PHE A 96 -0.78 -22.09 6.04
CA PHE A 96 0.46 -21.48 6.55
C PHE A 96 0.31 -19.97 6.77
N GLY A 97 -0.13 -19.22 5.75
CA GLY A 97 -0.35 -17.78 5.87
C GLY A 97 -1.31 -17.39 7.00
N ARG A 98 -2.39 -18.16 7.21
CA ARG A 98 -3.30 -17.94 8.35
C ARG A 98 -2.59 -18.11 9.69
N LYS A 99 -1.76 -19.14 9.82
CA LYS A 99 -0.99 -19.38 11.07
C LYS A 99 -0.03 -18.24 11.36
N VAL A 100 0.64 -17.74 10.34
CA VAL A 100 1.55 -16.60 10.47
C VAL A 100 0.76 -15.33 10.83
N LEU A 101 -0.32 -15.02 10.14
CA LEU A 101 -1.14 -13.83 10.41
C LEU A 101 -1.79 -13.86 11.79
N SER A 102 -2.14 -15.05 12.31
CA SER A 102 -2.64 -15.18 13.70
C SER A 102 -1.63 -14.69 14.74
N ALA A 103 -0.32 -14.81 14.47
CA ALA A 103 0.70 -14.29 15.38
C ALA A 103 0.69 -12.74 15.45
N PHE A 104 0.39 -12.06 14.34
CA PHE A 104 0.25 -10.61 14.31
C PHE A 104 -1.08 -10.17 14.95
N GLU A 105 -2.18 -10.86 14.64
CA GLU A 105 -3.50 -10.61 15.22
C GLU A 105 -3.48 -10.71 16.74
N ASP A 106 -2.90 -11.76 17.32
CA ASP A 106 -2.79 -11.98 18.77
C ASP A 106 -1.99 -10.88 19.47
N ASN A 107 -1.10 -10.19 18.75
CA ASN A 107 -0.30 -9.08 19.26
C ASN A 107 -0.86 -7.71 18.86
N GLY A 108 -2.04 -7.65 18.24
CA GLY A 108 -2.70 -6.42 17.86
C GLY A 108 -1.91 -5.60 16.84
N ILE A 109 -1.29 -6.26 15.85
CA ILE A 109 -0.49 -5.64 14.80
C ILE A 109 -1.17 -5.86 13.45
N SER A 110 -1.45 -4.77 12.74
CA SER A 110 -1.91 -4.81 11.36
C SER A 110 -0.74 -4.92 10.38
N PHE A 111 -0.95 -5.59 9.26
CA PHE A 111 0.04 -5.64 8.18
C PHE A 111 -0.34 -4.68 7.03
N GLU A 112 0.68 -4.18 6.35
CA GLU A 112 0.52 -3.26 5.22
C GLU A 112 0.62 -3.98 3.87
N HIS A 113 1.55 -4.91 3.78
CA HIS A 113 1.81 -5.67 2.55
C HIS A 113 2.33 -7.05 2.91
N MET A 114 1.97 -8.06 2.11
CA MET A 114 2.35 -9.44 2.38
C MET A 114 2.65 -10.17 1.07
N PRO A 115 3.80 -9.92 0.44
CA PRO A 115 4.25 -10.71 -0.69
C PRO A 115 4.65 -12.12 -0.25
N SER A 116 4.31 -13.12 -1.07
CA SER A 116 4.67 -14.51 -0.83
C SER A 116 5.24 -15.14 -2.10
N GLY A 117 6.31 -15.91 -1.93
CA GLY A 117 6.89 -16.78 -2.92
C GLY A 117 6.44 -18.24 -2.73
N ILE A 118 7.26 -19.18 -3.24
CA ILE A 118 7.00 -20.61 -3.09
C ILE A 118 7.33 -21.07 -1.67
N ASP A 119 8.48 -20.68 -1.14
CA ASP A 119 9.02 -21.06 0.15
C ASP A 119 9.27 -19.88 1.07
N THR A 120 8.83 -18.67 0.68
CA THR A 120 9.06 -17.43 1.42
C THR A 120 7.79 -16.62 1.58
N MET A 121 7.66 -15.94 2.72
CA MET A 121 6.61 -14.97 2.98
C MET A 121 7.20 -13.76 3.71
N THR A 122 6.95 -12.57 3.20
CA THR A 122 7.36 -11.34 3.87
C THR A 122 6.13 -10.56 4.34
N ILE A 123 6.16 -10.08 5.58
CA ILE A 123 5.09 -9.25 6.12
C ILE A 123 5.67 -7.89 6.48
N PHE A 124 5.11 -6.84 5.89
CA PHE A 124 5.47 -5.46 6.21
C PHE A 124 4.49 -4.90 7.22
N VAL A 125 5.03 -4.34 8.30
CA VAL A 125 4.27 -3.73 9.39
C VAL A 125 4.80 -2.33 9.70
N HIS A 126 3.99 -1.48 10.32
CA HIS A 126 4.45 -0.20 10.84
C HIS A 126 5.44 -0.40 11.98
N GLN A 127 6.62 0.21 11.87
CA GLN A 127 7.69 0.08 12.85
C GLN A 127 7.24 0.49 14.27
N PRO A 128 6.55 1.63 14.48
CA PRO A 128 6.09 2.03 15.82
C PRO A 128 5.08 1.06 16.45
N GLU A 129 4.31 0.32 15.65
CA GLU A 129 3.35 -0.67 16.16
C GLU A 129 4.03 -1.99 16.54
N PHE A 130 5.19 -2.24 15.94
CA PHE A 130 5.96 -3.47 16.09
C PHE A 130 6.99 -3.36 17.22
N GLU A 131 7.55 -2.18 17.45
CA GLU A 131 8.55 -1.92 18.52
C GLU A 131 8.09 -2.42 19.89
N GLY A 132 8.94 -3.24 20.52
CA GLY A 132 8.67 -3.87 21.80
C GLY A 132 7.81 -5.13 21.75
N LYS A 133 7.33 -5.51 20.58
CA LYS A 133 6.52 -6.74 20.38
C LYS A 133 7.23 -7.80 19.52
N GLU A 134 8.43 -7.51 19.03
CA GLU A 134 9.17 -8.33 18.05
C GLU A 134 9.30 -9.78 18.56
N GLN A 135 9.78 -9.94 19.78
CA GLN A 135 10.00 -11.26 20.37
C GLN A 135 8.71 -12.04 20.59
N ALA A 136 7.62 -11.34 20.93
CA ALA A 136 6.31 -11.97 21.12
C ALA A 136 5.76 -12.49 19.78
N VAL A 137 5.87 -11.68 18.72
CA VAL A 137 5.45 -12.06 17.37
C VAL A 137 6.29 -13.21 16.82
N ILE A 138 7.63 -13.11 16.89
CA ILE A 138 8.55 -14.17 16.44
C ILE A 138 8.24 -15.49 17.17
N SER A 139 8.09 -15.44 18.48
CA SER A 139 7.76 -16.64 19.29
C SER A 139 6.40 -17.24 18.91
N ALA A 140 5.41 -16.38 18.60
CA ALA A 140 4.10 -16.85 18.14
C ALA A 140 4.18 -17.45 16.73
N ILE A 141 4.94 -16.86 15.81
CA ILE A 141 5.16 -17.43 14.47
C ILE A 141 5.83 -18.82 14.57
N HIS A 142 6.88 -18.95 15.38
CA HIS A 142 7.52 -20.25 15.59
C HIS A 142 6.55 -21.29 16.14
N ARG A 143 5.71 -20.91 17.10
CA ARG A 143 4.73 -21.83 17.71
C ARG A 143 3.64 -22.25 16.72
N TYR A 144 3.15 -21.35 15.85
CA TYR A 144 2.00 -21.61 14.99
C TYR A 144 2.38 -22.19 13.63
N ALA A 145 3.46 -21.68 13.04
CA ALA A 145 3.84 -21.97 11.66
C ALA A 145 5.12 -22.80 11.52
N GLN A 146 5.97 -22.86 12.57
CA GLN A 146 7.23 -23.61 12.60
C GLN A 146 8.08 -23.33 11.34
N PRO A 147 8.47 -22.08 11.07
CA PRO A 147 9.30 -21.73 9.94
C PRO A 147 10.74 -22.24 10.13
N ASP A 148 11.49 -22.34 9.04
CA ASP A 148 12.91 -22.69 9.07
C ASP A 148 13.76 -21.52 9.52
N SER A 149 13.42 -20.29 9.06
CA SER A 149 14.06 -19.06 9.53
C SER A 149 13.09 -17.88 9.59
N ILE A 150 13.41 -16.89 10.42
CA ILE A 150 12.76 -15.59 10.48
C ILE A 150 13.83 -14.51 10.55
N GLU A 151 13.78 -13.54 9.64
CA GLU A 151 14.67 -12.38 9.62
C GLU A 151 13.86 -11.10 9.70
N LEU A 152 14.38 -10.12 10.44
CA LEU A 152 13.79 -8.78 10.58
C LEU A 152 14.68 -7.76 9.87
N GLU A 153 14.05 -6.86 9.12
CA GLU A 153 14.73 -5.70 8.53
C GLU A 153 13.93 -4.44 8.86
N SER A 154 14.58 -3.49 9.53
CA SER A 154 13.98 -2.24 10.02
C SER A 154 14.31 -1.06 9.09
N ASP A 155 13.71 0.10 9.38
CA ASP A 155 13.95 1.37 8.69
C ASP A 155 13.64 1.35 7.19
N LEU A 156 12.66 0.54 6.82
CA LEU A 156 12.24 0.41 5.44
C LEU A 156 11.27 1.52 5.01
N ALA A 157 11.24 1.75 3.71
CA ALA A 157 10.24 2.59 3.05
C ALA A 157 9.47 1.79 2.01
N LEU A 158 8.16 1.90 2.02
CA LEU A 158 7.31 1.36 0.96
C LEU A 158 7.08 2.44 -0.10
N ILE A 159 7.24 2.07 -1.36
CA ILE A 159 7.00 2.94 -2.52
C ILE A 159 5.89 2.32 -3.36
N ALA A 160 4.80 3.07 -3.54
CA ALA A 160 3.70 2.68 -4.41
C ALA A 160 3.80 3.41 -5.75
N VAL A 161 3.74 2.64 -6.82
CA VAL A 161 3.59 3.13 -8.19
C VAL A 161 2.14 2.89 -8.59
N VAL A 162 1.38 3.96 -8.76
CA VAL A 162 -0.06 3.90 -9.04
C VAL A 162 -0.34 4.26 -10.50
N GLY A 163 -1.13 3.44 -11.18
CA GLY A 163 -1.52 3.65 -12.56
C GLY A 163 -2.55 2.66 -13.04
N ARG A 164 -3.33 3.04 -14.07
CA ARG A 164 -4.48 2.24 -14.57
C ARG A 164 -4.09 1.03 -15.40
N GLY A 165 -2.95 1.05 -16.05
CA GLY A 165 -2.51 0.00 -16.96
C GLY A 165 -1.51 -1.00 -16.38
N LEU A 166 -1.18 -0.88 -15.10
CA LEU A 166 -0.10 -1.69 -14.48
C LEU A 166 -0.42 -3.19 -14.41
N SER A 167 -1.71 -3.55 -14.32
CA SER A 167 -2.13 -4.96 -14.28
C SER A 167 -1.93 -5.72 -15.61
N LEU A 168 -1.71 -5.01 -16.71
CA LEU A 168 -1.47 -5.61 -18.03
C LEU A 168 0.01 -5.88 -18.32
N ILE A 169 0.92 -5.44 -17.44
CA ILE A 169 2.37 -5.58 -17.64
C ILE A 169 2.86 -7.00 -17.35
N HIS A 170 2.04 -7.84 -16.74
CA HIS A 170 2.39 -9.23 -16.39
C HIS A 170 2.12 -10.26 -17.49
N ILE A 171 1.81 -9.86 -18.71
CA ILE A 171 1.37 -10.77 -19.78
C ILE A 171 2.33 -10.75 -20.96
N SER A 172 3.61 -10.54 -20.76
CA SER A 172 4.57 -10.76 -21.84
C SER A 172 5.78 -11.52 -21.31
N GLU A 173 5.76 -12.82 -21.47
CA GLU A 173 6.96 -13.55 -21.77
C GLU A 173 7.30 -13.37 -23.24
#